data_1ac046c979a1589880e7e020856b9779
#
_entry.id   1ac046c979a1589880e7e020856b9779
#
_cell.length_a   1.000
_cell.length_b   1.000
_cell.length_c   1.000
_cell.angle_alpha   90.00
_cell.angle_beta   90.00
_cell.angle_gamma   90.00
#
_symmetry.space_group_name_H-M   'P 1'
#
loop_
_entity.id
_entity.type
_entity.pdbx_description
1 polymer ?
#
loop_
_entity_poly.entity_id
_entity_poly.type
_entity_poly.pdbx_seq_one_letter_code
_entity_poly.pdbx_strand_id
1 'polypeptide(L)'
;MKQYIFSAVCLMSGALCMSSCNEDKQAKPYTPDYEIVPEYTNADTWTAYEAFNDNLLDPDKNIYKTSTAYTAATDRNNGAAAIWCQPIYWDMAMNAYKRAKAEGDTERENKYKQLCDDLFAGNKAHYVNFDFDDNNENTGWFIYDDIQWWTITLARAYELFKVEEFRSLAEASFARVWYGSPRVGDTGSYADPEKNLGGGMFWQWQPIGNPNENAAGDGKMACINFPTVVAALTLYNNVPADRVADPNPESWSNKYGDFTRPHYETKEAYLAKGKEIYEWAVKNLVDSNTGEVADSKHGEGNPAWSDHVYNQATFIGASLLLYKATGEKTYLDNAILGADYTMNTMSGTYDLLPFESGVEQGIYTAIFAEYMAMLVNDCGQTQYVPFLK
;
A
#
# COMPACT_ATOMS: atom_id res chain seq x y z
N MET A 1 -33.85 -41.53 -41.13
CA MET A 1 -33.12 -40.36 -41.65
C MET A 1 -33.50 -39.04 -40.99
N LYS A 2 -33.94 -39.02 -39.71
CA LYS A 2 -34.30 -37.80 -38.96
C LYS A 2 -33.58 -37.66 -37.60
N GLN A 3 -32.67 -38.58 -37.25
CA GLN A 3 -31.98 -38.61 -35.96
C GLN A 3 -30.53 -38.06 -36.02
N TYR A 4 -29.97 -37.84 -37.20
CA TYR A 4 -28.59 -37.36 -37.34
C TYR A 4 -28.44 -35.87 -37.60
N ILE A 5 -29.54 -35.13 -37.79
CA ILE A 5 -29.49 -33.68 -38.02
C ILE A 5 -29.53 -32.88 -36.70
N PHE A 6 -30.04 -33.46 -35.62
CA PHE A 6 -30.11 -32.79 -34.32
C PHE A 6 -28.78 -32.75 -33.54
N SER A 7 -27.90 -33.73 -33.80
CA SER A 7 -26.60 -33.80 -33.11
C SER A 7 -25.55 -32.87 -33.71
N ALA A 8 -25.67 -32.45 -34.95
CA ALA A 8 -24.72 -31.57 -35.60
C ALA A 8 -24.98 -30.08 -35.27
N VAL A 9 -26.21 -29.71 -34.96
CA VAL A 9 -26.58 -28.33 -34.60
C VAL A 9 -26.21 -27.98 -33.15
N CYS A 10 -26.25 -28.97 -32.23
CA CYS A 10 -25.82 -28.76 -30.85
C CYS A 10 -24.29 -28.68 -30.68
N LEU A 11 -23.51 -29.28 -31.60
CA LEU A 11 -22.05 -29.21 -31.57
C LEU A 11 -21.50 -27.89 -32.17
N MET A 12 -22.23 -27.23 -33.08
CA MET A 12 -21.85 -25.94 -33.61
C MET A 12 -22.22 -24.77 -32.69
N SER A 13 -23.29 -24.88 -31.90
CA SER A 13 -23.63 -23.87 -30.89
C SER A 13 -22.76 -23.91 -29.65
N GLY A 14 -22.15 -25.05 -29.32
CA GLY A 14 -21.21 -25.19 -28.21
C GLY A 14 -19.82 -24.63 -28.51
N ALA A 15 -19.40 -24.61 -29.78
CA ALA A 15 -18.11 -24.06 -30.18
C ALA A 15 -18.11 -22.53 -30.35
N LEU A 16 -19.29 -21.94 -30.59
CA LEU A 16 -19.44 -20.48 -30.70
C LEU A 16 -19.55 -19.77 -29.33
N CYS A 17 -19.91 -20.48 -28.24
CA CYS A 17 -19.96 -19.91 -26.90
C CYS A 17 -18.61 -19.96 -26.15
N MET A 18 -17.62 -20.73 -26.65
CA MET A 18 -16.30 -20.83 -25.99
C MET A 18 -15.29 -19.84 -26.55
N SER A 19 -15.53 -19.18 -27.68
CA SER A 19 -14.64 -18.15 -28.22
C SER A 19 -15.00 -16.73 -27.80
N SER A 20 -16.16 -16.49 -27.18
CA SER A 20 -16.55 -15.16 -26.73
C SER A 20 -16.14 -14.83 -25.30
N CYS A 21 -15.66 -15.82 -24.52
CA CYS A 21 -15.26 -15.58 -23.12
C CYS A 21 -13.78 -15.22 -22.94
N ASN A 22 -12.96 -15.25 -24.01
CA ASN A 22 -11.52 -14.96 -23.89
C ASN A 22 -11.09 -13.61 -24.47
N GLU A 23 -11.94 -12.91 -25.21
CA GLU A 23 -11.57 -11.61 -25.79
C GLU A 23 -11.79 -10.44 -24.84
N ASP A 24 -12.62 -10.60 -23.81
CA ASP A 24 -12.94 -9.52 -22.85
C ASP A 24 -11.98 -9.41 -21.66
N LYS A 25 -10.95 -10.27 -21.56
CA LYS A 25 -9.99 -10.29 -20.44
C LYS A 25 -8.60 -9.74 -20.80
N GLN A 26 -8.43 -9.04 -21.89
CA GLN A 26 -7.17 -8.34 -22.15
C GLN A 26 -7.22 -6.92 -21.67
N ALA A 27 -6.14 -6.49 -21.01
CA ALA A 27 -5.95 -5.11 -20.63
C ALA A 27 -6.06 -4.20 -21.85
N LYS A 28 -6.85 -3.16 -21.74
CA LYS A 28 -6.98 -2.11 -22.75
C LYS A 28 -6.31 -0.86 -22.21
N PRO A 29 -5.45 -0.20 -22.98
CA PRO A 29 -4.91 1.10 -22.58
C PRO A 29 -6.06 2.08 -22.29
N TYR A 30 -5.96 2.80 -21.18
CA TYR A 30 -6.91 3.86 -20.87
C TYR A 30 -6.81 4.97 -21.90
N THR A 31 -7.94 5.34 -22.46
CA THR A 31 -8.07 6.47 -23.41
C THR A 31 -9.29 7.28 -23.00
N PRO A 32 -9.11 8.51 -22.54
CA PRO A 32 -10.25 9.37 -22.19
C PRO A 32 -11.07 9.65 -23.45
N ASP A 33 -12.38 9.50 -23.37
CA ASP A 33 -13.34 9.76 -24.44
C ASP A 33 -14.08 11.09 -24.27
N TYR A 34 -13.66 11.87 -23.26
CA TYR A 34 -14.27 13.17 -22.93
C TYR A 34 -13.18 14.17 -22.50
N GLU A 35 -13.51 15.45 -22.60
CA GLU A 35 -12.71 16.54 -22.05
C GLU A 35 -13.37 17.05 -20.78
N ILE A 36 -12.67 16.92 -19.64
CA ILE A 36 -13.11 17.51 -18.38
C ILE A 36 -12.49 18.88 -18.23
N VAL A 37 -13.35 19.88 -18.08
CA VAL A 37 -12.95 21.21 -17.61
C VAL A 37 -13.33 21.28 -16.12
N PRO A 38 -12.36 21.20 -15.18
CA PRO A 38 -12.69 21.27 -13.77
C PRO A 38 -13.35 22.60 -13.42
N GLU A 39 -14.47 22.56 -12.69
CA GLU A 39 -15.12 23.75 -12.17
C GLU A 39 -14.50 24.27 -10.85
N TYR A 40 -13.54 23.53 -10.27
CA TYR A 40 -12.85 23.93 -9.04
C TYR A 40 -11.53 24.65 -9.31
N THR A 41 -11.14 25.48 -8.37
CA THR A 41 -9.90 26.27 -8.39
C THR A 41 -8.89 25.78 -7.35
N ASN A 42 -7.69 26.29 -7.43
CA ASN A 42 -6.67 26.11 -6.37
C ASN A 42 -7.18 26.56 -4.98
N ALA A 43 -7.97 27.61 -4.92
CA ALA A 43 -8.58 28.07 -3.67
C ALA A 43 -9.57 27.05 -3.10
N ASP A 44 -10.36 26.41 -3.94
CA ASP A 44 -11.34 25.40 -3.51
C ASP A 44 -10.66 24.18 -2.90
N THR A 45 -9.52 23.74 -3.45
CA THR A 45 -8.75 22.63 -2.88
C THR A 45 -8.14 22.98 -1.53
N TRP A 46 -7.72 24.22 -1.30
CA TRP A 46 -7.29 24.69 0.04
C TRP A 46 -8.49 24.71 1.00
N THR A 47 -9.63 25.25 0.57
CA THR A 47 -10.85 25.29 1.38
C THR A 47 -11.29 23.90 1.80
N ALA A 48 -11.25 22.92 0.88
CA ALA A 48 -11.58 21.53 1.18
C ALA A 48 -10.64 20.92 2.21
N TYR A 49 -9.33 21.13 2.08
CA TYR A 49 -8.35 20.61 3.03
C TYR A 49 -8.45 21.30 4.41
N GLU A 50 -8.69 22.60 4.45
CA GLU A 50 -8.91 23.32 5.70
C GLU A 50 -10.18 22.84 6.40
N ALA A 51 -11.29 22.66 5.65
CA ALA A 51 -12.51 22.08 6.19
C ALA A 51 -12.32 20.64 6.72
N PHE A 52 -11.51 19.83 6.06
CA PHE A 52 -11.14 18.51 6.56
C PHE A 52 -10.44 18.60 7.93
N ASN A 53 -9.44 19.46 8.07
CA ASN A 53 -8.75 19.67 9.33
C ASN A 53 -9.66 20.23 10.43
N ASP A 54 -10.47 21.22 10.12
CA ASP A 54 -11.39 21.86 11.08
C ASP A 54 -12.41 20.86 11.66
N ASN A 55 -12.81 19.85 10.89
CA ASN A 55 -13.82 18.88 11.29
C ASN A 55 -13.22 17.60 11.91
N LEU A 56 -12.09 17.14 11.42
CA LEU A 56 -11.56 15.81 11.76
C LEU A 56 -10.30 15.82 12.63
N LEU A 57 -9.54 16.91 12.67
CA LEU A 57 -8.41 17.01 13.59
C LEU A 57 -8.93 17.15 15.03
N ASP A 58 -8.40 16.36 15.94
CA ASP A 58 -8.55 16.53 17.38
C ASP A 58 -7.43 17.46 17.88
N PRO A 59 -7.72 18.73 18.21
CA PRO A 59 -6.71 19.70 18.57
C PRO A 59 -6.08 19.43 19.94
N ASP A 60 -6.73 18.66 20.81
CA ASP A 60 -6.21 18.32 22.13
C ASP A 60 -5.21 17.17 22.08
N LYS A 61 -5.38 16.27 21.12
CA LYS A 61 -4.55 15.08 20.94
C LYS A 61 -3.59 15.18 19.75
N ASN A 62 -3.82 16.10 18.84
CA ASN A 62 -3.10 16.23 17.57
C ASN A 62 -3.09 14.93 16.74
N ILE A 63 -4.25 14.29 16.63
CA ILE A 63 -4.51 13.13 15.79
C ILE A 63 -5.86 13.30 15.08
N TYR A 64 -6.10 12.55 14.02
CA TYR A 64 -7.38 12.62 13.33
C TYR A 64 -8.43 11.70 13.96
N LYS A 65 -9.67 12.18 13.97
CA LYS A 65 -10.86 11.45 14.45
C LYS A 65 -11.40 10.52 13.37
N THR A 66 -12.07 9.47 13.79
CA THR A 66 -12.75 8.53 12.90
C THR A 66 -13.92 9.17 12.13
N SER A 67 -14.61 10.12 12.75
CA SER A 67 -15.72 10.86 12.12
C SER A 67 -16.04 12.14 12.88
N THR A 68 -16.84 13.02 12.26
CA THR A 68 -17.37 14.24 12.89
C THR A 68 -18.40 13.93 13.98
N ALA A 69 -19.05 12.76 13.93
CA ALA A 69 -20.10 12.32 14.85
C ALA A 69 -19.58 11.39 15.96
N TYR A 70 -18.30 11.45 16.25
CA TYR A 70 -17.65 10.60 17.23
C TYR A 70 -18.26 10.70 18.64
N THR A 71 -18.50 9.53 19.27
CA THR A 71 -18.74 9.39 20.71
C THR A 71 -17.76 8.40 21.32
N ALA A 72 -17.07 8.79 22.39
CA ALA A 72 -16.06 7.98 23.08
C ALA A 72 -16.53 6.58 23.52
N ALA A 73 -17.85 6.38 23.59
CA ALA A 73 -18.45 5.14 24.11
C ALA A 73 -18.47 3.97 23.09
N THR A 74 -18.15 4.19 21.82
CA THR A 74 -18.37 3.20 20.75
C THR A 74 -17.11 2.76 20.01
N ASP A 75 -15.94 3.31 20.37
CA ASP A 75 -14.71 3.10 19.60
C ASP A 75 -13.58 2.60 20.51
N ARG A 76 -12.99 1.44 20.16
CA ARG A 76 -11.82 0.89 20.86
C ARG A 76 -10.61 1.84 20.85
N ASN A 77 -10.54 2.74 19.86
CA ASN A 77 -9.46 3.71 19.69
C ASN A 77 -9.79 5.08 20.30
N ASN A 78 -10.80 5.20 21.16
CA ASN A 78 -11.24 6.45 21.77
C ASN A 78 -11.48 7.57 20.75
N GLY A 79 -12.03 7.21 19.57
CA GLY A 79 -12.38 8.10 18.49
C GLY A 79 -11.30 8.51 17.53
N ALA A 80 -10.11 8.04 17.74
CA ALA A 80 -9.08 8.17 16.74
C ALA A 80 -9.45 7.40 15.46
N ALA A 81 -9.10 7.92 14.30
CA ALA A 81 -9.10 7.16 13.07
C ALA A 81 -8.18 5.93 13.21
N ALA A 82 -8.44 4.91 12.42
CA ALA A 82 -7.65 3.68 12.47
C ALA A 82 -6.14 3.98 12.37
N ILE A 83 -5.34 3.19 13.07
CA ILE A 83 -3.90 3.40 13.20
C ILE A 83 -3.19 3.54 11.85
N TRP A 84 -3.65 2.83 10.82
CA TRP A 84 -3.10 2.87 9.46
C TRP A 84 -3.55 4.09 8.65
N CYS A 85 -4.65 4.75 9.03
CA CYS A 85 -5.12 5.99 8.40
C CYS A 85 -4.31 7.20 8.85
N GLN A 86 -3.83 7.21 10.09
CA GLN A 86 -3.07 8.34 10.66
C GLN A 86 -1.81 8.70 9.85
N PRO A 87 -0.97 7.75 9.42
CA PRO A 87 0.19 8.08 8.59
C PRO A 87 -0.19 8.67 7.23
N ILE A 88 -1.31 8.25 6.64
CA ILE A 88 -1.79 8.81 5.37
C ILE A 88 -2.27 10.25 5.55
N TYR A 89 -2.97 10.55 6.64
CA TYR A 89 -3.32 11.93 6.97
C TYR A 89 -2.09 12.81 7.27
N TRP A 90 -1.06 12.24 7.89
CA TRP A 90 0.20 12.94 8.09
C TRP A 90 0.91 13.21 6.76
N ASP A 91 0.89 12.26 5.83
CA ASP A 91 1.42 12.45 4.47
C ASP A 91 0.65 13.54 3.70
N MET A 92 -0.68 13.62 3.87
CA MET A 92 -1.48 14.74 3.34
C MET A 92 -1.03 16.10 3.89
N ALA A 93 -0.71 16.19 5.19
CA ALA A 93 -0.17 17.42 5.80
C ALA A 93 1.20 17.78 5.21
N MET A 94 2.07 16.80 5.00
CA MET A 94 3.36 17.00 4.32
C MET A 94 3.19 17.46 2.87
N ASN A 95 2.20 16.92 2.16
CA ASN A 95 1.87 17.36 0.80
C ASN A 95 1.31 18.78 0.78
N ALA A 96 0.50 19.17 1.77
CA ALA A 96 0.05 20.56 1.94
C ALA A 96 1.23 21.52 2.23
N TYR A 97 2.18 21.12 3.08
CA TYR A 97 3.41 21.87 3.31
C TYR A 97 4.23 22.04 2.02
N LYS A 98 4.48 20.95 1.28
CA LYS A 98 5.22 21.00 0.00
C LYS A 98 4.56 21.92 -1.02
N ARG A 99 3.24 21.86 -1.10
CA ARG A 99 2.44 22.69 -2.01
C ARG A 99 2.54 24.17 -1.62
N ALA A 100 2.30 24.52 -0.34
CA ALA A 100 2.40 25.90 0.14
C ALA A 100 3.78 26.50 -0.16
N LYS A 101 4.83 25.72 0.08
CA LYS A 101 6.21 26.10 -0.24
C LYS A 101 6.42 26.33 -1.73
N ALA A 102 5.88 25.49 -2.59
CA ALA A 102 5.97 25.63 -4.05
C ALA A 102 5.18 26.85 -4.57
N GLU A 103 4.07 27.19 -3.93
CA GLU A 103 3.27 28.39 -4.22
C GLU A 103 3.89 29.69 -3.64
N GLY A 104 4.91 29.59 -2.77
CA GLY A 104 5.51 30.73 -2.08
C GLY A 104 4.60 31.33 -0.98
N ASP A 105 3.62 30.58 -0.52
CA ASP A 105 2.69 30.97 0.55
C ASP A 105 3.35 30.67 1.91
N THR A 106 4.10 31.63 2.42
CA THR A 106 4.84 31.48 3.69
C THR A 106 3.93 31.27 4.88
N GLU A 107 2.71 31.82 4.88
CA GLU A 107 1.76 31.64 5.98
C GLU A 107 1.30 30.18 6.05
N ARG A 108 0.86 29.62 4.92
CA ARG A 108 0.48 28.22 4.83
C ARG A 108 1.67 27.27 5.01
N GLU A 109 2.84 27.63 4.49
CA GLU A 109 4.06 26.83 4.71
C GLU A 109 4.34 26.64 6.20
N ASN A 110 4.32 27.73 6.99
CA ASN A 110 4.51 27.68 8.43
C ASN A 110 3.38 26.93 9.15
N LYS A 111 2.12 27.18 8.78
CA LYS A 111 0.93 26.50 9.33
C LYS A 111 1.04 24.97 9.18
N TYR A 112 1.35 24.52 7.98
CA TYR A 112 1.38 23.08 7.70
C TYR A 112 2.66 22.40 8.15
N LYS A 113 3.79 23.14 8.27
CA LYS A 113 4.96 22.62 8.96
C LYS A 113 4.66 22.35 10.44
N GLN A 114 4.00 23.30 11.11
CA GLN A 114 3.59 23.11 12.50
C GLN A 114 2.60 21.94 12.64
N LEU A 115 1.63 21.83 11.73
CA LEU A 115 0.70 20.69 11.72
C LEU A 115 1.42 19.36 11.58
N CYS A 116 2.45 19.28 10.73
CA CYS A 116 3.26 18.07 10.61
C CYS A 116 3.96 17.69 11.92
N ASP A 117 4.51 18.67 12.63
CA ASP A 117 5.19 18.47 13.91
C ASP A 117 4.19 18.04 15.01
N ASP A 118 3.04 18.69 15.06
CA ASP A 118 1.98 18.40 16.02
C ASP A 118 1.39 16.99 15.80
N LEU A 119 1.12 16.60 14.55
CA LEU A 119 0.63 15.28 14.21
C LEU A 119 1.64 14.18 14.56
N PHE A 120 2.93 14.40 14.32
CA PHE A 120 3.94 13.45 14.75
C PHE A 120 3.95 13.29 16.28
N ALA A 121 3.96 14.39 17.01
CA ALA A 121 3.96 14.37 18.47
C ALA A 121 2.70 13.71 19.05
N GLY A 122 1.54 14.02 18.50
CA GLY A 122 0.25 13.45 18.90
C GLY A 122 0.17 11.94 18.65
N ASN A 123 0.55 11.50 17.47
CA ASN A 123 0.58 10.08 17.13
C ASN A 123 1.62 9.31 17.98
N LYS A 124 2.80 9.89 18.19
CA LYS A 124 3.82 9.29 19.06
C LYS A 124 3.29 9.08 20.47
N ALA A 125 2.62 10.08 21.05
CA ALA A 125 2.01 9.97 22.37
C ALA A 125 0.85 8.96 22.42
N HIS A 126 0.06 8.86 21.35
CA HIS A 126 -1.12 7.98 21.28
C HIS A 126 -0.73 6.50 21.08
N TYR A 127 0.32 6.23 20.32
CA TYR A 127 0.74 4.87 19.91
C TYR A 127 2.04 4.43 20.61
N VAL A 128 2.08 4.50 21.94
CA VAL A 128 3.14 3.93 22.80
C VAL A 128 4.55 4.38 22.38
N ASN A 129 4.72 5.66 22.04
CA ASN A 129 5.98 6.24 21.56
C ASN A 129 6.57 5.54 20.32
N PHE A 130 5.73 4.95 19.48
CA PHE A 130 6.14 4.13 18.34
C PHE A 130 7.01 2.94 18.73
N ASP A 131 6.71 2.32 19.87
CA ASP A 131 7.25 1.00 20.20
C ASP A 131 6.57 -0.07 19.33
N PHE A 132 7.11 -0.30 18.15
CA PHE A 132 6.57 -1.28 17.20
C PHE A 132 6.71 -2.74 17.68
N ASP A 133 7.51 -2.99 18.71
CA ASP A 133 7.66 -4.30 19.34
C ASP A 133 6.63 -4.52 20.47
N ASP A 134 5.79 -3.53 20.78
CA ASP A 134 4.73 -3.67 21.78
C ASP A 134 3.72 -4.75 21.35
N ASN A 135 3.55 -5.73 22.22
CA ASN A 135 2.68 -6.87 21.98
C ASN A 135 1.24 -6.66 22.46
N ASN A 136 0.90 -5.44 22.88
CA ASN A 136 -0.44 -5.13 23.34
C ASN A 136 -1.39 -4.98 22.14
N GLU A 137 -2.32 -5.91 21.98
CA GLU A 137 -3.32 -5.89 20.90
C GLU A 137 -4.16 -4.61 20.87
N ASN A 138 -4.24 -3.86 21.99
CA ASN A 138 -4.99 -2.60 22.04
C ASN A 138 -4.24 -1.43 21.39
N THR A 139 -2.93 -1.53 21.14
CA THR A 139 -2.18 -0.49 20.44
C THR A 139 -2.35 -0.53 18.93
N GLY A 140 -2.71 -1.70 18.37
CA GLY A 140 -2.91 -1.90 16.93
C GLY A 140 -1.67 -2.39 16.18
N TRP A 141 -0.49 -2.49 16.82
CA TRP A 141 0.74 -2.96 16.15
C TRP A 141 0.75 -4.47 15.80
N PHE A 142 -0.36 -5.17 15.92
CA PHE A 142 -0.48 -6.58 15.57
C PHE A 142 -0.82 -6.83 14.09
N ILE A 143 -1.15 -5.79 13.34
CA ILE A 143 -1.43 -5.86 11.91
C ILE A 143 -0.23 -5.27 11.15
N TYR A 144 0.40 -6.07 10.29
CA TYR A 144 1.66 -5.69 9.65
C TYR A 144 1.54 -4.61 8.58
N ASP A 145 0.44 -4.55 7.83
CA ASP A 145 0.22 -3.47 6.88
C ASP A 145 0.02 -2.13 7.59
N ASP A 146 -0.65 -2.10 8.75
CA ASP A 146 -0.77 -0.91 9.58
C ASP A 146 0.63 -0.33 9.92
N ILE A 147 1.58 -1.21 10.28
CA ILE A 147 2.98 -0.81 10.54
C ILE A 147 3.68 -0.32 9.26
N GLN A 148 3.45 -0.97 8.12
CA GLN A 148 4.10 -0.57 6.86
C GLN A 148 3.65 0.81 6.36
N TRP A 149 2.42 1.20 6.60
CA TRP A 149 1.97 2.56 6.32
C TRP A 149 2.77 3.60 7.11
N TRP A 150 3.07 3.31 8.39
CA TRP A 150 3.96 4.14 9.19
C TRP A 150 5.39 4.13 8.66
N THR A 151 5.92 3.00 8.24
CA THR A 151 7.25 2.91 7.62
C THR A 151 7.37 3.85 6.42
N ILE A 152 6.38 3.80 5.52
CA ILE A 152 6.34 4.63 4.30
C ILE A 152 6.35 6.11 4.66
N THR A 153 5.44 6.52 5.53
CA THR A 153 5.27 7.93 5.85
C THR A 153 6.42 8.49 6.69
N LEU A 154 6.96 7.72 7.65
CA LEU A 154 8.15 8.10 8.41
C LEU A 154 9.38 8.29 7.50
N ALA A 155 9.56 7.39 6.52
CA ALA A 155 10.65 7.52 5.56
C ALA A 155 10.49 8.75 4.65
N ARG A 156 9.27 9.07 4.22
CA ARG A 156 8.93 10.30 3.47
C ARG A 156 9.12 11.56 4.32
N ALA A 157 8.77 11.51 5.61
CA ALA A 157 9.01 12.59 6.54
C ALA A 157 10.51 12.86 6.72
N TYR A 158 11.33 11.80 6.81
CA TYR A 158 12.78 11.95 6.81
C TYR A 158 13.29 12.56 5.49
N GLU A 159 12.76 12.11 4.36
CA GLU A 159 13.14 12.70 3.05
C GLU A 159 12.87 14.21 3.01
N LEU A 160 11.74 14.64 3.56
CA LEU A 160 11.31 16.03 3.52
C LEU A 160 12.00 16.93 4.57
N PHE A 161 12.12 16.44 5.82
CA PHE A 161 12.54 17.25 6.95
C PHE A 161 13.94 16.95 7.46
N LYS A 162 14.55 15.82 7.04
CA LYS A 162 15.90 15.35 7.47
C LYS A 162 16.05 15.19 8.99
N VAL A 163 14.97 14.84 9.68
CA VAL A 163 14.97 14.51 11.12
C VAL A 163 15.32 13.03 11.27
N GLU A 164 16.47 12.74 11.89
CA GLU A 164 17.01 11.37 12.03
C GLU A 164 16.06 10.41 12.76
N GLU A 165 15.27 10.92 13.71
CA GLU A 165 14.27 10.12 14.41
C GLU A 165 13.26 9.47 13.45
N PHE A 166 12.82 10.18 12.42
CA PHE A 166 11.89 9.65 11.44
C PHE A 166 12.48 8.45 10.68
N ARG A 167 13.75 8.54 10.27
CA ARG A 167 14.44 7.43 9.63
C ARG A 167 14.61 6.25 10.57
N SER A 168 15.06 6.49 11.79
CA SER A 168 15.26 5.41 12.78
C SER A 168 13.96 4.68 13.09
N LEU A 169 12.84 5.40 13.21
CA LEU A 169 11.51 4.81 13.40
C LEU A 169 11.05 4.04 12.15
N ALA A 170 11.28 4.57 10.95
CA ALA A 170 10.97 3.87 9.71
C ALA A 170 11.74 2.56 9.57
N GLU A 171 13.02 2.53 9.94
CA GLU A 171 13.85 1.33 9.92
C GLU A 171 13.39 0.32 10.97
N ALA A 172 13.05 0.77 12.18
CA ALA A 172 12.54 -0.09 13.25
C ALA A 172 11.18 -0.72 12.89
N SER A 173 10.26 0.08 12.33
CA SER A 173 8.94 -0.43 11.87
C SER A 173 9.08 -1.44 10.73
N PHE A 174 9.95 -1.19 9.76
CA PHE A 174 10.24 -2.14 8.69
C PHE A 174 10.82 -3.45 9.22
N ALA A 175 11.80 -3.35 10.13
CA ALA A 175 12.44 -4.51 10.74
C ALA A 175 11.42 -5.35 11.54
N ARG A 176 10.50 -4.68 12.27
CA ARG A 176 9.42 -5.36 12.99
C ARG A 176 8.56 -6.22 12.06
N VAL A 177 8.14 -5.68 10.93
CA VAL A 177 7.33 -6.41 9.96
C VAL A 177 8.15 -7.51 9.29
N TRP A 178 9.32 -7.17 8.79
CA TRP A 178 10.14 -8.11 8.03
C TRP A 178 10.55 -9.34 8.85
N TYR A 179 11.06 -9.14 10.05
CA TYR A 179 11.56 -10.21 10.91
C TYR A 179 10.48 -10.83 11.81
N GLY A 180 9.35 -10.16 11.99
CA GLY A 180 8.19 -10.69 12.69
C GLY A 180 7.28 -11.54 11.82
N SER A 181 7.36 -11.41 10.49
CA SER A 181 6.54 -12.20 9.58
C SER A 181 7.01 -13.65 9.48
N PRO A 182 6.08 -14.62 9.45
CA PRO A 182 6.39 -16.04 9.32
C PRO A 182 7.15 -16.44 8.06
N ARG A 183 7.24 -15.57 7.04
CA ARG A 183 8.02 -15.86 5.84
C ARG A 183 9.50 -16.20 6.14
N VAL A 184 10.05 -15.71 7.25
CA VAL A 184 11.38 -16.09 7.75
C VAL A 184 11.47 -17.57 8.09
N GLY A 185 10.30 -18.19 8.33
CA GLY A 185 10.17 -19.62 8.56
C GLY A 185 8.77 -20.04 8.12
N ASP A 186 8.46 -19.91 6.82
CA ASP A 186 7.21 -20.40 6.25
C ASP A 186 6.88 -21.81 6.74
N THR A 187 5.61 -22.09 7.01
CA THR A 187 5.12 -23.34 7.58
C THR A 187 4.04 -23.96 6.69
N GLY A 188 3.71 -25.21 6.94
CA GLY A 188 2.67 -25.94 6.20
C GLY A 188 2.94 -25.96 4.70
N SER A 189 1.93 -25.67 3.89
CA SER A 189 2.02 -25.67 2.43
C SER A 189 2.93 -24.56 1.88
N TYR A 190 3.18 -23.50 2.62
CA TYR A 190 4.08 -22.43 2.20
C TYR A 190 5.57 -22.82 2.35
N ALA A 191 5.90 -23.74 3.26
CA ALA A 191 7.24 -24.25 3.44
C ALA A 191 7.64 -25.32 2.44
N ASP A 192 6.69 -25.88 1.68
CA ASP A 192 6.93 -26.93 0.70
C ASP A 192 7.57 -26.37 -0.57
N PRO A 193 8.85 -26.66 -0.86
CA PRO A 193 9.54 -26.12 -2.02
C PRO A 193 8.96 -26.62 -3.35
N GLU A 194 8.32 -27.79 -3.38
CA GLU A 194 7.68 -28.33 -4.60
C GLU A 194 6.41 -27.55 -4.98
N LYS A 195 5.71 -27.00 -4.00
CA LYS A 195 4.51 -26.17 -4.21
C LYS A 195 4.83 -24.75 -4.61
N ASN A 196 6.06 -24.29 -4.32
CA ASN A 196 6.55 -22.96 -4.66
C ASN A 196 5.62 -21.83 -4.19
N LEU A 197 5.11 -21.93 -2.97
CA LEU A 197 4.23 -20.96 -2.32
C LEU A 197 4.97 -20.09 -1.29
N GLY A 198 6.20 -20.43 -0.95
CA GLY A 198 7.04 -19.70 -0.01
C GLY A 198 7.33 -18.28 -0.47
N GLY A 199 7.67 -17.40 0.46
CA GLY A 199 7.87 -15.97 0.24
C GLY A 199 6.59 -15.17 0.44
N GLY A 200 6.66 -13.86 0.19
CA GLY A 200 5.57 -12.94 0.50
C GLY A 200 5.39 -12.73 2.00
N MET A 201 4.42 -11.90 2.38
CA MET A 201 4.16 -11.50 3.76
C MET A 201 2.78 -11.96 4.20
N PHE A 202 2.68 -12.49 5.44
CA PHE A 202 1.40 -12.67 6.11
C PHE A 202 0.87 -11.34 6.66
N TRP A 203 -0.44 -11.24 6.81
CA TRP A 203 -1.10 -10.01 7.25
C TRP A 203 -0.98 -9.76 8.75
N GLN A 204 -1.06 -10.83 9.56
CA GLN A 204 -1.18 -10.71 11.00
C GLN A 204 0.15 -10.80 11.74
N TRP A 205 0.18 -10.17 12.90
CA TRP A 205 1.28 -10.17 13.84
C TRP A 205 1.70 -11.57 14.28
N GLN A 206 3.01 -11.77 14.31
CA GLN A 206 3.66 -12.93 14.88
C GLN A 206 4.79 -12.45 15.80
N PRO A 207 5.08 -13.15 16.90
CA PRO A 207 6.26 -12.87 17.71
C PRO A 207 7.53 -12.96 16.85
N ILE A 208 8.45 -12.02 17.04
CA ILE A 208 9.73 -12.02 16.31
C ILE A 208 10.44 -13.36 16.55
N GLY A 209 10.90 -13.99 15.48
CA GLY A 209 11.59 -15.27 15.51
C GLY A 209 10.76 -16.47 15.98
N ASN A 210 9.44 -16.32 16.09
CA ASN A 210 8.54 -17.42 16.46
C ASN A 210 7.37 -17.47 15.46
N PRO A 211 7.60 -17.96 14.23
CA PRO A 211 6.56 -18.05 13.21
C PRO A 211 5.39 -18.90 13.69
N ASN A 212 4.18 -18.51 13.32
CA ASN A 212 2.97 -19.25 13.63
C ASN A 212 2.92 -20.55 12.83
N GLU A 213 2.82 -21.68 13.51
CA GLU A 213 2.71 -22.99 12.86
C GLU A 213 1.41 -23.13 12.07
N ASN A 214 0.40 -22.32 12.37
CA ASN A 214 -0.87 -22.29 11.66
C ASN A 214 -0.93 -21.18 10.61
N ALA A 215 0.16 -20.51 10.32
CA ALA A 215 0.21 -19.41 9.37
C ALA A 215 -0.27 -19.81 7.97
N ALA A 216 -0.22 -21.07 7.60
CA ALA A 216 -0.79 -21.57 6.35
C ALA A 216 -2.32 -21.34 6.22
N GLY A 217 -3.03 -21.14 7.34
CA GLY A 217 -4.43 -20.77 7.36
C GLY A 217 -4.68 -19.29 7.16
N ASP A 218 -3.66 -18.45 7.39
CA ASP A 218 -3.73 -17.01 7.25
C ASP A 218 -3.46 -16.58 5.81
N GLY A 219 -4.08 -15.51 5.35
CA GLY A 219 -3.88 -15.00 4.00
C GLY A 219 -2.55 -14.24 3.86
N LYS A 220 -1.91 -14.39 2.71
CA LYS A 220 -0.89 -13.46 2.22
C LYS A 220 -1.59 -12.44 1.31
N MET A 221 -1.82 -11.25 1.84
CA MET A 221 -2.72 -10.26 1.24
C MET A 221 -1.97 -9.21 0.43
N ALA A 222 -2.65 -8.61 -0.54
CA ALA A 222 -2.08 -7.53 -1.33
C ALA A 222 -1.77 -6.30 -0.47
N CYS A 223 -2.63 -6.00 0.51
CA CYS A 223 -2.51 -4.84 1.42
C CYS A 223 -1.24 -4.84 2.28
N ILE A 224 -0.59 -5.97 2.49
CA ILE A 224 0.71 -6.04 3.16
C ILE A 224 1.87 -6.19 2.15
N ASN A 225 1.69 -6.99 1.08
CA ASN A 225 2.78 -7.31 0.18
C ASN A 225 3.24 -6.09 -0.64
N PHE A 226 2.35 -5.38 -1.32
CA PHE A 226 2.76 -4.20 -2.08
C PHE A 226 3.20 -3.03 -1.20
N PRO A 227 2.55 -2.68 -0.08
CA PRO A 227 3.10 -1.70 0.86
C PRO A 227 4.48 -2.06 1.41
N THR A 228 4.80 -3.35 1.62
CA THR A 228 6.16 -3.75 2.01
C THR A 228 7.19 -3.42 0.93
N VAL A 229 6.85 -3.60 -0.35
CA VAL A 229 7.71 -3.16 -1.45
C VAL A 229 7.89 -1.64 -1.43
N VAL A 230 6.80 -0.89 -1.32
CA VAL A 230 6.84 0.58 -1.24
C VAL A 230 7.70 1.03 -0.06
N ALA A 231 7.52 0.45 1.13
CA ALA A 231 8.30 0.74 2.33
C ALA A 231 9.80 0.48 2.11
N ALA A 232 10.15 -0.69 1.59
CA ALA A 232 11.52 -1.06 1.28
C ALA A 232 12.18 -0.08 0.29
N LEU A 233 11.48 0.30 -0.78
CA LEU A 233 12.00 1.21 -1.80
C LEU A 233 12.03 2.67 -1.31
N THR A 234 11.14 3.09 -0.45
CA THR A 234 11.19 4.40 0.18
C THR A 234 12.41 4.49 1.11
N LEU A 235 12.70 3.44 1.90
CA LEU A 235 13.92 3.35 2.69
C LEU A 235 15.18 3.28 1.80
N TYR A 236 15.18 2.48 0.74
CA TYR A 236 16.26 2.45 -0.26
C TYR A 236 16.64 3.85 -0.75
N ASN A 237 15.67 4.72 -1.01
CA ASN A 237 15.92 6.08 -1.45
C ASN A 237 16.50 6.98 -0.36
N ASN A 238 16.28 6.64 0.91
CA ASN A 238 16.55 7.52 2.05
C ASN A 238 17.72 7.06 2.94
N VAL A 239 18.36 5.94 2.65
CA VAL A 239 19.54 5.49 3.39
C VAL A 239 20.83 5.82 2.62
N PRO A 240 21.96 6.08 3.32
CA PRO A 240 23.24 6.33 2.67
C PRO A 240 23.69 5.17 1.77
N ALA A 241 24.24 5.51 0.60
CA ALA A 241 24.72 4.50 -0.35
C ALA A 241 25.96 3.71 0.13
N ASP A 242 26.72 4.29 1.03
CA ASP A 242 27.93 3.69 1.62
C ASP A 242 27.69 3.02 2.96
N ARG A 243 26.42 2.88 3.35
CA ARG A 243 26.04 2.23 4.61
C ARG A 243 26.49 0.77 4.61
N VAL A 244 27.24 0.40 5.64
CA VAL A 244 27.62 -1.00 5.90
C VAL A 244 26.53 -1.73 6.68
N ALA A 245 26.55 -3.06 6.61
CA ALA A 245 25.65 -3.88 7.41
C ALA A 245 25.81 -3.61 8.91
N ASP A 246 24.73 -3.77 9.66
CA ASP A 246 24.74 -3.62 11.12
C ASP A 246 25.76 -4.59 11.74
N PRO A 247 26.79 -4.08 12.43
CA PRO A 247 27.80 -4.93 13.05
C PRO A 247 27.32 -5.66 14.31
N ASN A 248 26.19 -5.26 14.88
CA ASN A 248 25.68 -5.77 16.14
C ASN A 248 24.17 -6.09 16.06
N PRO A 249 23.74 -6.98 15.15
CA PRO A 249 22.35 -7.34 15.04
C PRO A 249 21.87 -8.06 16.31
N GLU A 250 20.60 -7.91 16.64
CA GLU A 250 19.96 -8.71 17.69
C GLU A 250 19.94 -10.18 17.28
N SER A 251 20.18 -11.08 18.24
CA SER A 251 20.16 -12.52 18.01
C SER A 251 19.23 -13.19 19.03
N TRP A 252 18.47 -14.16 18.54
CA TRP A 252 17.62 -15.01 19.37
C TRP A 252 17.55 -16.42 18.79
N SER A 253 17.19 -17.38 19.63
CA SER A 253 17.00 -18.78 19.24
C SER A 253 15.63 -19.27 19.69
N ASN A 254 15.00 -20.11 18.87
CA ASN A 254 13.79 -20.83 19.24
C ASN A 254 13.81 -22.25 18.63
N LYS A 255 12.69 -22.98 18.70
CA LYS A 255 12.57 -24.35 18.16
C LYS A 255 12.75 -24.43 16.62
N TYR A 256 12.74 -23.32 15.90
CA TYR A 256 12.94 -23.27 14.45
C TYR A 256 14.36 -22.90 14.05
N GLY A 257 15.24 -22.52 15.00
CA GLY A 257 16.63 -22.20 14.75
C GLY A 257 17.11 -20.91 15.38
N ASP A 258 18.25 -20.44 14.86
CA ASP A 258 18.87 -19.18 15.24
C ASP A 258 18.48 -18.09 14.25
N PHE A 259 18.11 -16.93 14.75
CA PHE A 259 17.67 -15.78 13.96
C PHE A 259 18.47 -14.55 14.34
N THR A 260 18.58 -13.62 13.40
CA THR A 260 19.19 -12.31 13.61
C THR A 260 18.30 -11.23 13.02
N ARG A 261 18.15 -10.11 13.73
CA ARG A 261 17.48 -8.90 13.27
C ARG A 261 18.45 -7.73 13.36
N PRO A 262 18.89 -7.16 12.23
CA PRO A 262 19.66 -5.93 12.24
C PRO A 262 18.76 -4.75 12.67
N HIS A 263 19.35 -3.76 13.34
CA HIS A 263 18.66 -2.52 13.69
C HIS A 263 18.40 -1.64 12.47
N TYR A 264 19.16 -1.83 11.40
CA TYR A 264 19.02 -1.18 10.10
C TYR A 264 19.62 -2.04 8.99
N GLU A 265 19.17 -1.80 7.77
CA GLU A 265 19.63 -2.51 6.57
C GLU A 265 20.54 -1.62 5.72
N THR A 266 21.32 -2.25 4.83
CA THR A 266 22.02 -1.54 3.75
C THR A 266 21.03 -1.10 2.68
N LYS A 267 21.45 -0.16 1.85
CA LYS A 267 20.67 0.28 0.70
C LYS A 267 20.31 -0.88 -0.24
N GLU A 268 21.29 -1.71 -0.55
CA GLU A 268 21.13 -2.89 -1.41
C GLU A 268 20.19 -3.93 -0.80
N ALA A 269 20.22 -4.09 0.52
CA ALA A 269 19.34 -5.03 1.21
C ALA A 269 17.87 -4.60 1.11
N TYR A 270 17.57 -3.30 1.23
CA TYR A 270 16.21 -2.80 1.01
C TYR A 270 15.73 -3.06 -0.42
N LEU A 271 16.59 -2.80 -1.43
CA LEU A 271 16.22 -3.09 -2.83
C LEU A 271 15.99 -4.58 -3.06
N ALA A 272 16.85 -5.44 -2.52
CA ALA A 272 16.70 -6.89 -2.64
C ALA A 272 15.40 -7.39 -1.99
N LYS A 273 15.10 -6.89 -0.79
CA LYS A 273 13.86 -7.21 -0.08
C LYS A 273 12.61 -6.74 -0.84
N GLY A 274 12.66 -5.53 -1.41
CA GLY A 274 11.58 -5.02 -2.26
C GLY A 274 11.34 -5.90 -3.49
N LYS A 275 12.41 -6.31 -4.19
CA LYS A 275 12.31 -7.20 -5.35
C LYS A 275 11.74 -8.58 -4.95
N GLU A 276 12.22 -9.18 -3.87
CA GLU A 276 11.77 -10.49 -3.37
C GLU A 276 10.24 -10.51 -3.16
N ILE A 277 9.72 -9.52 -2.44
CA ILE A 277 8.28 -9.44 -2.16
C ILE A 277 7.48 -9.12 -3.42
N TYR A 278 7.98 -8.23 -4.27
CA TYR A 278 7.32 -7.88 -5.54
C TYR A 278 7.18 -9.09 -6.46
N GLU A 279 8.23 -9.86 -6.63
CA GLU A 279 8.22 -11.07 -7.47
C GLU A 279 7.18 -12.07 -6.98
N TRP A 280 7.13 -12.31 -5.66
CA TRP A 280 6.12 -13.18 -5.07
C TRP A 280 4.70 -12.62 -5.29
N ALA A 281 4.48 -11.33 -5.02
CA ALA A 281 3.18 -10.69 -5.09
C ALA A 281 2.64 -10.69 -6.54
N VAL A 282 3.44 -10.30 -7.51
CA VAL A 282 3.03 -10.31 -8.92
C VAL A 282 2.69 -11.71 -9.39
N LYS A 283 3.49 -12.71 -9.03
CA LYS A 283 3.24 -14.11 -9.40
C LYS A 283 1.94 -14.67 -8.83
N ASN A 284 1.57 -14.27 -7.60
CA ASN A 284 0.51 -14.92 -6.84
C ASN A 284 -0.77 -14.08 -6.71
N LEU A 285 -0.68 -12.75 -6.89
CA LEU A 285 -1.77 -11.81 -6.62
C LEU A 285 -2.12 -10.91 -7.82
N VAL A 286 -1.41 -11.01 -8.96
CA VAL A 286 -1.70 -10.17 -10.12
C VAL A 286 -2.06 -11.03 -11.33
N ASP A 287 -3.15 -10.70 -11.99
CA ASP A 287 -3.44 -11.22 -13.33
C ASP A 287 -2.60 -10.43 -14.35
N SER A 288 -1.58 -11.08 -14.90
CA SER A 288 -0.66 -10.45 -15.87
C SER A 288 -1.31 -10.05 -17.19
N ASN A 289 -2.53 -10.48 -17.48
CA ASN A 289 -3.25 -10.11 -18.70
C ASN A 289 -4.10 -8.86 -18.50
N THR A 290 -4.62 -8.66 -17.31
CA THR A 290 -5.55 -7.56 -17.02
C THR A 290 -4.96 -6.48 -16.14
N GLY A 291 -4.03 -6.81 -15.25
CA GLY A 291 -3.54 -5.94 -14.21
C GLY A 291 -4.40 -5.94 -12.93
N GLU A 292 -5.42 -6.81 -12.87
CA GLU A 292 -6.22 -7.02 -11.66
C GLU A 292 -5.35 -7.51 -10.51
N VAL A 293 -5.54 -6.94 -9.33
CA VAL A 293 -4.85 -7.34 -8.10
C VAL A 293 -5.83 -8.07 -7.20
N ALA A 294 -5.56 -9.34 -6.92
CA ALA A 294 -6.32 -10.12 -5.94
C ALA A 294 -6.11 -9.57 -4.53
N ASP A 295 -7.14 -9.63 -3.71
CA ASP A 295 -7.07 -9.24 -2.31
C ASP A 295 -6.09 -10.11 -1.51
N SER A 296 -6.19 -11.43 -1.69
CA SER A 296 -5.40 -12.38 -0.90
C SER A 296 -5.21 -13.73 -1.60
N LYS A 297 -4.26 -14.50 -1.06
CA LYS A 297 -4.06 -15.92 -1.38
C LYS A 297 -3.86 -16.72 -0.10
N HIS A 298 -4.59 -17.82 0.04
CA HIS A 298 -4.53 -18.74 1.16
C HIS A 298 -3.97 -20.09 0.73
N GLY A 299 -2.73 -20.38 1.08
CA GLY A 299 -2.06 -21.66 0.77
C GLY A 299 -2.11 -22.02 -0.71
N GLU A 300 -2.58 -23.23 -1.00
CA GLU A 300 -2.73 -23.76 -2.36
C GLU A 300 -4.01 -23.27 -3.07
N GLY A 301 -4.88 -22.53 -2.36
CA GLY A 301 -6.11 -22.00 -2.92
C GLY A 301 -5.88 -21.00 -4.06
N ASN A 302 -6.94 -20.74 -4.81
CA ASN A 302 -6.92 -19.68 -5.83
C ASN A 302 -6.82 -18.30 -5.15
N PRO A 303 -6.25 -17.30 -5.82
CA PRO A 303 -6.34 -15.93 -5.36
C PRO A 303 -7.79 -15.47 -5.19
N ALA A 304 -8.07 -14.68 -4.17
CA ALA A 304 -9.38 -14.07 -3.95
C ALA A 304 -9.45 -12.79 -4.78
N TRP A 305 -10.09 -12.85 -5.93
CA TRP A 305 -10.28 -11.73 -6.83
C TRP A 305 -11.39 -10.84 -6.28
N SER A 306 -10.99 -9.81 -5.57
CA SER A 306 -11.87 -8.79 -5.00
C SER A 306 -11.20 -7.43 -5.19
N ASP A 307 -11.87 -6.57 -5.95
CA ASP A 307 -11.33 -5.27 -6.31
C ASP A 307 -11.28 -4.32 -5.13
N HIS A 308 -10.07 -3.85 -4.81
CA HIS A 308 -9.83 -2.78 -3.86
C HIS A 308 -8.91 -1.73 -4.46
N VAL A 309 -9.36 -0.49 -4.51
CA VAL A 309 -8.62 0.62 -5.11
C VAL A 309 -7.23 0.77 -4.50
N TYR A 310 -7.08 0.60 -3.19
CA TYR A 310 -5.77 0.73 -2.53
C TYR A 310 -4.80 -0.42 -2.87
N ASN A 311 -5.29 -1.64 -3.16
CA ASN A 311 -4.46 -2.74 -3.62
C ASN A 311 -3.88 -2.44 -5.02
N GLN A 312 -4.73 -1.96 -5.93
CA GLN A 312 -4.28 -1.49 -7.24
C GLN A 312 -3.27 -0.33 -7.12
N ALA A 313 -3.59 0.65 -6.27
CA ALA A 313 -2.73 1.81 -6.03
C ALA A 313 -1.34 1.41 -5.53
N THR A 314 -1.26 0.51 -4.56
CA THR A 314 0.02 0.06 -4.01
C THR A 314 0.81 -0.82 -4.97
N PHE A 315 0.14 -1.60 -5.83
CA PHE A 315 0.79 -2.29 -6.95
C PHE A 315 1.42 -1.30 -7.94
N ILE A 316 0.68 -0.24 -8.33
CA ILE A 316 1.20 0.84 -9.16
C ILE A 316 2.42 1.48 -8.49
N GLY A 317 2.30 1.86 -7.21
CA GLY A 317 3.37 2.50 -6.44
C GLY A 317 4.61 1.64 -6.30
N ALA A 318 4.46 0.37 -5.97
CA ALA A 318 5.55 -0.61 -5.87
C ALA A 318 6.29 -0.75 -7.22
N SER A 319 5.54 -0.87 -8.30
CA SER A 319 6.07 -0.96 -9.65
C SER A 319 6.84 0.29 -10.05
N LEU A 320 6.29 1.48 -9.80
CA LEU A 320 6.96 2.76 -10.08
C LEU A 320 8.25 2.94 -9.31
N LEU A 321 8.27 2.63 -8.02
CA LEU A 321 9.48 2.75 -7.21
C LEU A 321 10.57 1.78 -7.66
N LEU A 322 10.23 0.55 -8.05
CA LEU A 322 11.16 -0.39 -8.65
C LEU A 322 11.68 0.10 -10.00
N TYR A 323 10.82 0.65 -10.86
CA TYR A 323 11.25 1.26 -12.10
C TYR A 323 12.24 2.40 -11.86
N LYS A 324 11.95 3.30 -10.93
CA LYS A 324 12.86 4.41 -10.58
C LYS A 324 14.19 3.92 -10.01
N ALA A 325 14.18 2.82 -9.24
CA ALA A 325 15.39 2.26 -8.65
C ALA A 325 16.28 1.49 -9.65
N THR A 326 15.68 0.84 -10.66
CA THR A 326 16.39 -0.11 -11.54
C THR A 326 16.47 0.34 -12.99
N GLY A 327 15.54 1.14 -13.47
CA GLY A 327 15.35 1.49 -14.89
C GLY A 327 14.73 0.35 -15.72
N GLU A 328 14.35 -0.76 -15.12
CA GLU A 328 13.77 -1.91 -15.82
C GLU A 328 12.34 -1.61 -16.27
N LYS A 329 12.13 -1.54 -17.59
CA LYS A 329 10.87 -1.13 -18.22
C LYS A 329 9.67 -1.99 -17.82
N THR A 330 9.87 -3.26 -17.51
CA THR A 330 8.81 -4.18 -17.10
C THR A 330 8.05 -3.66 -15.87
N TYR A 331 8.73 -2.99 -14.94
CA TYR A 331 8.06 -2.39 -13.78
C TYR A 331 7.16 -1.21 -14.20
N LEU A 332 7.60 -0.37 -15.12
CA LEU A 332 6.73 0.70 -15.64
C LEU A 332 5.52 0.13 -16.40
N ASP A 333 5.73 -0.91 -17.20
CA ASP A 333 4.65 -1.57 -17.94
C ASP A 333 3.61 -2.17 -16.95
N ASN A 334 4.05 -2.74 -15.83
CA ASN A 334 3.16 -3.24 -14.77
C ASN A 334 2.39 -2.09 -14.08
N ALA A 335 3.03 -0.96 -13.82
CA ALA A 335 2.34 0.21 -13.27
C ALA A 335 1.24 0.74 -14.19
N ILE A 336 1.52 0.81 -15.49
CA ILE A 336 0.56 1.20 -16.52
C ILE A 336 -0.59 0.19 -16.59
N LEU A 337 -0.27 -1.11 -16.56
CA LEU A 337 -1.26 -2.17 -16.59
C LEU A 337 -2.25 -2.08 -15.41
N GLY A 338 -1.74 -1.86 -14.19
CA GLY A 338 -2.58 -1.66 -13.00
C GLY A 338 -3.42 -0.39 -13.07
N ALA A 339 -2.87 0.71 -13.60
CA ALA A 339 -3.60 1.95 -13.80
C ALA A 339 -4.72 1.79 -14.83
N ASP A 340 -4.43 1.17 -15.97
CA ASP A 340 -5.40 0.89 -17.02
C ASP A 340 -6.56 0.01 -16.51
N TYR A 341 -6.25 -1.01 -15.72
CA TYR A 341 -7.29 -1.86 -15.08
C TYR A 341 -8.19 -1.02 -14.16
N THR A 342 -7.59 -0.22 -13.28
CA THR A 342 -8.35 0.60 -12.34
C THR A 342 -9.29 1.55 -13.07
N MET A 343 -8.82 2.22 -14.10
CA MET A 343 -9.60 3.22 -14.82
C MET A 343 -10.63 2.62 -15.78
N ASN A 344 -10.31 1.50 -16.44
CA ASN A 344 -11.20 0.90 -17.43
C ASN A 344 -12.21 -0.07 -16.82
N THR A 345 -11.88 -0.69 -15.67
CA THR A 345 -12.66 -1.81 -15.13
C THR A 345 -13.29 -1.48 -13.79
N MET A 346 -12.54 -0.83 -12.89
CA MET A 346 -13.06 -0.51 -11.56
C MET A 346 -13.88 0.78 -11.54
N SER A 347 -13.58 1.74 -12.42
CA SER A 347 -14.35 2.99 -12.48
C SER A 347 -15.75 2.74 -13.01
N GLY A 348 -16.72 3.44 -12.42
CA GLY A 348 -18.13 3.39 -12.83
C GLY A 348 -18.49 4.50 -13.81
N THR A 349 -19.78 4.84 -13.84
CA THR A 349 -20.30 5.95 -14.63
C THR A 349 -19.57 7.25 -14.28
N TYR A 350 -19.19 8.03 -15.29
CA TYR A 350 -18.41 9.27 -15.17
C TYR A 350 -17.00 9.09 -14.63
N ASP A 351 -16.39 7.91 -14.84
CA ASP A 351 -15.04 7.56 -14.37
C ASP A 351 -14.84 7.75 -12.86
N LEU A 352 -15.89 7.58 -12.08
CA LEU A 352 -15.81 7.62 -10.63
C LEU A 352 -15.32 6.27 -10.10
N LEU A 353 -14.28 6.30 -9.29
CA LEU A 353 -13.84 5.13 -8.54
C LEU A 353 -14.94 4.62 -7.61
N PRO A 354 -14.94 3.32 -7.27
CA PRO A 354 -15.91 2.76 -6.35
C PRO A 354 -15.93 3.54 -5.04
N PHE A 355 -17.12 3.84 -4.56
CA PHE A 355 -17.31 4.37 -3.21
C PHE A 355 -17.30 3.21 -2.23
N GLU A 356 -16.19 3.02 -1.55
CA GLU A 356 -16.03 1.94 -0.60
C GLU A 356 -16.78 2.27 0.70
N SER A 357 -17.42 1.26 1.30
CA SER A 357 -18.25 1.47 2.49
C SER A 357 -17.41 1.50 3.77
N GLY A 358 -17.79 2.30 4.75
CA GLY A 358 -17.14 2.39 6.06
C GLY A 358 -16.48 3.74 6.34
N VAL A 359 -15.77 3.82 7.44
CA VAL A 359 -15.12 5.07 7.92
C VAL A 359 -13.79 5.37 7.22
N GLU A 360 -13.31 4.44 6.39
CA GLU A 360 -11.99 4.52 5.74
C GLU A 360 -12.07 4.84 4.24
N GLN A 361 -13.26 5.12 3.74
CA GLN A 361 -13.58 5.25 2.30
C GLN A 361 -12.66 6.18 1.52
N GLY A 362 -12.39 7.36 2.06
CA GLY A 362 -11.57 8.36 1.36
C GLY A 362 -10.08 8.00 1.28
N ILE A 363 -9.62 7.10 2.13
CA ILE A 363 -8.20 6.72 2.21
C ILE A 363 -7.76 5.95 0.95
N TYR A 364 -8.58 5.05 0.44
CA TYR A 364 -8.22 4.23 -0.71
C TYR A 364 -8.00 5.08 -1.97
N THR A 365 -8.87 6.05 -2.18
CA THR A 365 -8.71 7.02 -3.28
C THR A 365 -7.52 7.95 -3.06
N ALA A 366 -7.21 8.34 -1.81
CA ALA A 366 -6.03 9.16 -1.52
C ALA A 366 -4.72 8.43 -1.85
N ILE A 367 -4.63 7.14 -1.52
CA ILE A 367 -3.48 6.30 -1.89
C ILE A 367 -3.36 6.19 -3.41
N PHE A 368 -4.46 5.98 -4.12
CA PHE A 368 -4.47 5.94 -5.58
C PHE A 368 -3.98 7.25 -6.19
N ALA A 369 -4.49 8.38 -5.71
CA ALA A 369 -4.08 9.69 -6.21
C ALA A 369 -2.59 9.96 -6.03
N GLU A 370 -1.98 9.52 -4.93
CA GLU A 370 -0.54 9.64 -4.66
C GLU A 370 0.29 8.94 -5.75
N TYR A 371 0.01 7.66 -6.03
CA TYR A 371 0.79 6.90 -7.00
C TYR A 371 0.46 7.26 -8.45
N MET A 372 -0.76 7.67 -8.74
CA MET A 372 -1.10 8.21 -10.05
C MET A 372 -0.41 9.54 -10.32
N ALA A 373 -0.29 10.41 -9.31
CA ALA A 373 0.50 11.63 -9.43
C ALA A 373 1.97 11.32 -9.74
N MET A 374 2.55 10.29 -9.10
CA MET A 374 3.90 9.82 -9.40
C MET A 374 4.01 9.28 -10.84
N LEU A 375 3.05 8.47 -11.29
CA LEU A 375 3.02 7.91 -12.65
C LEU A 375 2.97 9.01 -13.71
N VAL A 376 2.17 10.03 -13.48
CA VAL A 376 2.05 11.19 -14.39
C VAL A 376 3.29 12.07 -14.34
N ASN A 377 3.70 12.52 -13.16
CA ASN A 377 4.73 13.55 -13.01
C ASN A 377 6.15 13.01 -13.21
N ASP A 378 6.44 11.82 -12.68
CA ASP A 378 7.80 11.27 -12.71
C ASP A 378 8.05 10.39 -13.94
N CYS A 379 7.00 9.75 -14.48
CA CYS A 379 7.11 8.83 -15.61
C CYS A 379 6.44 9.34 -16.89
N GLY A 380 5.87 10.53 -16.88
CA GLY A 380 5.35 11.23 -18.08
C GLY A 380 4.07 10.63 -18.67
N GLN A 381 3.32 9.82 -17.91
CA GLN A 381 2.10 9.16 -18.38
C GLN A 381 0.89 10.12 -18.34
N THR A 382 0.94 11.16 -19.16
CA THR A 382 -0.01 12.29 -19.14
C THR A 382 -1.42 11.94 -19.63
N GLN A 383 -1.62 10.78 -20.26
CA GLN A 383 -2.94 10.29 -20.70
C GLN A 383 -3.90 10.08 -19.51
N TYR A 384 -3.39 9.94 -18.28
CA TYR A 384 -4.20 9.76 -17.08
C TYR A 384 -4.69 11.07 -16.43
N VAL A 385 -4.16 12.22 -16.88
CA VAL A 385 -4.54 13.54 -16.34
C VAL A 385 -6.04 13.81 -16.41
N PRO A 386 -6.77 13.49 -17.51
CA PRO A 386 -8.22 13.71 -17.55
C PRO A 386 -9.00 12.96 -16.46
N PHE A 387 -8.59 11.72 -16.15
CA PHE A 387 -9.22 10.93 -15.08
C PHE A 387 -8.99 11.54 -13.68
N LEU A 388 -7.83 12.16 -13.46
CA LEU A 388 -7.44 12.72 -12.17
C LEU A 388 -8.04 14.12 -11.90
N LYS A 389 -8.68 14.71 -12.90
CA LYS A 389 -9.34 16.04 -12.83
C LYS A 389 -10.84 15.92 -12.55
#